data_56dc43cbc20c9fc29722d1bfc98b7656
#
_entry.id   56dc43cbc20c9fc29722d1bfc98b7656
#
_cell.length_a   1.000
_cell.length_b   1.000
_cell.length_c   1.000
_cell.angle_alpha   90.00
_cell.angle_beta   90.00
_cell.angle_gamma   90.00
#
_symmetry.space_group_name_H-M   'P 1'
#
loop_
_entity.id
_entity.type
_entity.pdbx_description
1 polymer ?
#
loop_
_entity_poly.entity_id
_entity_poly.type
_entity_poly.pdbx_seq_one_letter_code
_entity_poly.pdbx_strand_id
1 'polypeptide(L)'
;MFVDQLKEGDEFKSPSKTITDAHYLLFSGLSGDNHPSHYDVEYCRNNRFGKPVAHGLLIASMGALGASSISHHYHGLIFVEQGCRFLKPVFVGDTIYPSHAVEKIWKDGKREFIRFKATIRNQRGDIVMEGFHIYMIDRRTGY
;
A
#
# COMPACT_ATOMS: atom_id res chain seq x y z
N MET A 1 13.42 16.99 -13.55
CA MET A 1 12.62 15.77 -13.24
C MET A 1 11.60 16.12 -12.20
N PHE A 2 10.40 15.60 -12.26
CA PHE A 2 9.37 15.90 -11.24
C PHE A 2 9.81 15.57 -9.81
N VAL A 3 10.61 14.51 -9.65
CA VAL A 3 11.17 14.13 -8.35
C VAL A 3 11.97 15.25 -7.68
N ASP A 4 12.53 16.18 -8.44
CA ASP A 4 13.26 17.33 -7.91
C ASP A 4 12.35 18.40 -7.29
N GLN A 5 11.04 18.30 -7.54
CA GLN A 5 10.03 19.19 -6.97
C GLN A 5 9.45 18.65 -5.66
N LEU A 6 9.73 17.37 -5.34
CA LEU A 6 9.25 16.75 -4.11
C LEU A 6 9.99 17.30 -2.90
N LYS A 7 9.22 17.56 -1.86
CA LYS A 7 9.72 18.05 -0.56
C LYS A 7 9.21 17.16 0.56
N GLU A 8 9.98 17.07 1.62
CA GLU A 8 9.53 16.43 2.85
C GLU A 8 8.24 17.09 3.34
N GLY A 9 7.24 16.28 3.66
CA GLY A 9 5.90 16.71 4.02
C GLY A 9 4.88 16.76 2.89
N ASP A 10 5.29 16.63 1.62
CA ASP A 10 4.34 16.52 0.51
C ASP A 10 3.48 15.27 0.66
N GLU A 11 2.17 15.40 0.45
CA GLU A 11 1.21 14.33 0.60
C GLU A 11 0.50 13.99 -0.71
N PHE A 12 0.26 12.70 -0.93
CA PHE A 12 -0.41 12.18 -2.13
C PHE A 12 -1.44 11.15 -1.72
N LYS A 13 -2.61 11.23 -2.34
CA LYS A 13 -3.71 10.29 -2.11
C LYS A 13 -3.88 9.38 -3.32
N SER A 14 -4.22 8.13 -3.04
CA SER A 14 -4.71 7.20 -4.05
C SER A 14 -6.23 7.19 -4.04
N PRO A 15 -6.89 6.81 -5.16
CA PRO A 15 -8.33 6.60 -5.16
C PRO A 15 -8.76 5.62 -4.09
N SER A 16 -9.84 5.93 -3.40
CA SER A 16 -10.45 5.01 -2.44
C SER A 16 -11.04 3.78 -3.15
N LYS A 17 -11.11 2.67 -2.44
CA LYS A 17 -11.63 1.42 -3.00
C LYS A 17 -12.38 0.62 -1.94
N THR A 18 -13.61 0.22 -2.26
CA THR A 18 -14.35 -0.74 -1.42
C THR A 18 -13.87 -2.15 -1.71
N ILE A 19 -13.53 -2.88 -0.66
CA ILE A 19 -13.07 -4.26 -0.71
C ILE A 19 -14.24 -5.18 -0.98
N THR A 20 -14.06 -6.09 -1.93
CA THR A 20 -15.05 -7.10 -2.31
C THR A 20 -14.43 -8.49 -2.37
N ASP A 21 -15.25 -9.52 -2.50
CA ASP A 21 -14.81 -10.92 -2.72
C ASP A 21 -13.89 -11.04 -3.93
N ALA A 22 -14.14 -10.24 -4.97
CA ALA A 22 -13.33 -10.26 -6.18
C ALA A 22 -11.86 -9.93 -5.89
N HIS A 23 -11.59 -9.01 -4.96
CA HIS A 23 -10.22 -8.69 -4.55
C HIS A 23 -9.53 -9.88 -3.89
N TYR A 24 -10.23 -10.62 -3.04
CA TYR A 24 -9.67 -11.82 -2.40
C TYR A 24 -9.33 -12.89 -3.42
N LEU A 25 -10.25 -13.16 -4.37
CA LEU A 25 -10.05 -14.16 -5.42
C LEU A 25 -8.90 -13.79 -6.36
N LEU A 26 -8.82 -12.53 -6.78
CA LEU A 26 -7.72 -12.05 -7.62
C LEU A 26 -6.37 -12.17 -6.90
N PHE A 27 -6.31 -11.79 -5.63
CA PHE A 27 -5.10 -11.90 -4.85
C PHE A 27 -4.69 -13.36 -4.61
N SER A 28 -5.65 -14.24 -4.33
CA SER A 28 -5.40 -15.67 -4.21
C SER A 28 -4.86 -16.27 -5.52
N GLY A 29 -5.45 -15.91 -6.65
CA GLY A 29 -4.99 -16.35 -7.97
C GLY A 29 -3.58 -15.89 -8.29
N LEU A 30 -3.22 -14.69 -7.84
CA LEU A 30 -1.88 -14.12 -8.04
C LEU A 30 -0.84 -14.72 -7.08
N SER A 31 -1.17 -14.82 -5.79
CA SER A 31 -0.23 -15.17 -4.72
C SER A 31 -0.20 -16.65 -4.36
N GLY A 32 -1.28 -17.37 -4.65
CA GLY A 32 -1.50 -18.75 -4.18
C GLY A 32 -1.94 -18.84 -2.71
N ASP A 33 -2.17 -17.71 -2.02
CA ASP A 33 -2.61 -17.70 -0.63
C ASP A 33 -4.11 -18.02 -0.52
N ASN A 34 -4.41 -19.29 -0.32
CA ASN A 34 -5.76 -19.85 -0.19
C ASN A 34 -6.09 -20.26 1.25
N HIS A 35 -5.49 -19.61 2.25
CA HIS A 35 -5.78 -19.97 3.63
C HIS A 35 -7.28 -19.74 3.94
N PRO A 36 -7.97 -20.68 4.61
CA PRO A 36 -9.43 -20.64 4.82
C PRO A 36 -9.90 -19.42 5.62
N SER A 37 -9.02 -18.75 6.36
CA SER A 37 -9.34 -17.50 7.05
C SER A 37 -9.78 -16.35 6.11
N HIS A 38 -9.55 -16.48 4.81
CA HIS A 38 -9.92 -15.50 3.80
C HIS A 38 -11.18 -15.88 3.01
N TYR A 39 -11.65 -17.12 3.09
CA TYR A 39 -12.70 -17.64 2.19
C TYR A 39 -13.78 -18.45 2.87
N ASP A 40 -13.46 -19.18 3.95
CA ASP A 40 -14.35 -20.14 4.56
C ASP A 40 -15.07 -19.53 5.77
N VAL A 41 -16.36 -19.23 5.57
CA VAL A 41 -17.19 -18.62 6.61
C VAL A 41 -17.35 -19.55 7.82
N GLU A 42 -17.50 -20.86 7.59
CA GLU A 42 -17.65 -21.83 8.69
C GLU A 42 -16.37 -21.95 9.50
N TYR A 43 -15.21 -22.00 8.81
CA TYR A 43 -13.91 -21.95 9.46
C TYR A 43 -13.75 -20.67 10.32
N CYS A 44 -14.20 -19.52 9.80
CA CYS A 44 -14.04 -18.25 10.47
C CYS A 44 -14.99 -18.02 11.65
N ARG A 45 -16.08 -18.75 11.78
CA ARG A 45 -17.05 -18.58 12.88
C ARG A 45 -16.41 -18.66 14.26
N ASN A 46 -15.41 -19.49 14.42
CA ASN A 46 -14.74 -19.76 15.69
C ASN A 46 -13.38 -19.04 15.79
N ASN A 47 -13.00 -18.23 14.80
CA ASN A 47 -11.78 -17.47 14.89
C ASN A 47 -12.03 -16.07 15.51
N ARG A 48 -10.95 -15.35 15.76
CA ARG A 48 -10.98 -14.03 16.42
C ARG A 48 -11.94 -13.01 15.78
N PHE A 49 -12.11 -13.09 14.45
CA PHE A 49 -12.88 -12.09 13.70
C PHE A 49 -14.31 -12.53 13.38
N GLY A 50 -14.62 -13.82 13.50
CA GLY A 50 -15.94 -14.39 13.21
C GLY A 50 -16.37 -14.40 11.74
N LYS A 51 -15.54 -13.91 10.83
CA LYS A 51 -15.78 -13.81 9.40
C LYS A 51 -14.45 -13.73 8.61
N PRO A 52 -14.47 -14.01 7.29
CA PRO A 52 -13.27 -13.89 6.47
C PRO A 52 -12.66 -12.50 6.51
N VAL A 53 -11.35 -12.44 6.69
CA VAL A 53 -10.56 -11.21 6.75
C VAL A 53 -9.71 -11.05 5.48
N ALA A 54 -9.48 -9.82 5.04
CA ALA A 54 -8.60 -9.56 3.91
C ALA A 54 -7.17 -10.02 4.20
N HIS A 55 -6.50 -10.57 3.19
CA HIS A 55 -5.07 -10.86 3.27
C HIS A 55 -4.29 -9.58 3.59
N GLY A 56 -3.38 -9.65 4.53
CA GLY A 56 -2.53 -8.49 4.86
C GLY A 56 -1.78 -7.97 3.63
N LEU A 57 -1.16 -8.86 2.86
CA LEU A 57 -0.44 -8.48 1.65
C LEU A 57 -1.35 -7.93 0.53
N LEU A 58 -2.63 -8.34 0.47
CA LEU A 58 -3.60 -7.69 -0.42
C LEU A 58 -3.76 -6.21 -0.06
N ILE A 59 -3.97 -5.92 1.21
CA ILE A 59 -4.11 -4.54 1.69
C ILE A 59 -2.83 -3.75 1.45
N ALA A 60 -1.67 -4.33 1.75
CA ALA A 60 -0.38 -3.71 1.47
C ALA A 60 -0.20 -3.38 -0.02
N SER A 61 -0.60 -4.30 -0.94
CA SER A 61 -0.52 -4.08 -2.38
C SER A 61 -1.38 -2.91 -2.87
N MET A 62 -2.51 -2.66 -2.21
CA MET A 62 -3.39 -1.53 -2.53
C MET A 62 -2.82 -0.18 -2.08
N GLY A 63 -1.77 -0.18 -1.27
CA GLY A 63 -0.97 0.99 -0.92
C GLY A 63 0.18 1.27 -1.89
N ALA A 64 0.19 0.68 -3.09
CA ALA A 64 1.24 0.94 -4.07
C ALA A 64 1.26 2.40 -4.51
N LEU A 65 2.45 3.02 -4.52
CA LEU A 65 2.63 4.42 -4.93
C LEU A 65 2.14 4.68 -6.36
N GLY A 66 2.27 3.67 -7.24
CA GLY A 66 1.79 3.74 -8.62
C GLY A 66 0.27 3.93 -8.79
N ALA A 67 -0.52 3.71 -7.73
CA ALA A 67 -1.95 4.01 -7.73
C ALA A 67 -2.24 5.46 -7.31
N SER A 68 -1.26 6.22 -6.85
CA SER A 68 -1.43 7.60 -6.39
C SER A 68 -1.61 8.59 -7.54
N SER A 69 -2.09 9.79 -7.19
CA SER A 69 -2.33 10.87 -8.14
C SER A 69 -1.10 11.34 -8.92
N ILE A 70 0.09 10.99 -8.44
CA ILE A 70 1.36 11.40 -9.03
C ILE A 70 2.06 10.28 -9.80
N SER A 71 1.42 9.13 -9.96
CA SER A 71 2.04 7.96 -10.61
C SER A 71 2.59 8.25 -12.03
N HIS A 72 1.90 9.08 -12.79
CA HIS A 72 2.32 9.44 -14.16
C HIS A 72 3.51 10.42 -14.20
N HIS A 73 3.89 10.98 -13.08
CA HIS A 73 5.01 11.91 -12.98
C HIS A 73 6.28 11.30 -12.41
N TYR A 74 6.20 10.05 -11.94
CA TYR A 74 7.34 9.33 -11.35
C TYR A 74 8.12 8.57 -12.41
N HIS A 75 9.00 9.25 -13.07
CA HIS A 75 9.99 8.58 -13.89
C HIS A 75 11.28 8.39 -13.07
N GLY A 76 11.87 7.21 -13.18
CA GLY A 76 13.15 6.92 -12.55
C GLY A 76 13.09 6.57 -11.06
N LEU A 77 11.94 6.16 -10.53
CA LEU A 77 11.86 5.60 -9.18
C LEU A 77 11.93 4.07 -9.22
N ILE A 78 12.94 3.52 -8.56
CA ILE A 78 13.16 2.08 -8.42
C ILE A 78 12.79 1.68 -7.00
N PHE A 79 11.79 0.82 -6.85
CA PHE A 79 11.32 0.33 -5.56
C PHE A 79 12.36 -0.61 -4.93
N VAL A 80 12.90 -0.27 -3.78
CA VAL A 80 14.01 -1.02 -3.16
C VAL A 80 13.69 -1.62 -1.81
N GLU A 81 12.76 -1.03 -1.05
CA GLU A 81 12.42 -1.52 0.28
C GLU A 81 11.00 -1.10 0.67
N GLN A 82 10.35 -1.94 1.44
CA GLN A 82 9.07 -1.61 2.07
C GLN A 82 8.93 -2.32 3.41
N GLY A 83 8.13 -1.77 4.29
CA GLY A 83 7.70 -2.42 5.51
C GLY A 83 6.36 -1.85 5.95
N CYS A 84 5.58 -2.66 6.68
CA CYS A 84 4.30 -2.19 7.20
C CYS A 84 3.87 -2.96 8.44
N ARG A 85 2.92 -2.36 9.16
CA ARG A 85 2.18 -2.96 10.27
C ARG A 85 0.69 -2.94 9.93
N PHE A 86 0.02 -4.05 10.22
CA PHE A 86 -1.42 -4.16 10.12
C PHE A 86 -2.02 -3.90 11.50
N LEU A 87 -2.73 -2.79 11.65
CA LEU A 87 -3.21 -2.31 12.95
C LEU A 87 -4.65 -2.74 13.22
N LYS A 88 -5.46 -2.88 12.17
CA LYS A 88 -6.85 -3.33 12.25
C LYS A 88 -7.19 -4.22 11.06
N PRO A 89 -8.08 -5.22 11.23
CA PRO A 89 -8.54 -6.05 10.14
C PRO A 89 -9.36 -5.24 9.13
N VAL A 90 -9.31 -5.69 7.88
CA VAL A 90 -10.15 -5.17 6.79
C VAL A 90 -11.03 -6.31 6.29
N PHE A 91 -12.30 -6.02 6.08
CA PHE A 91 -13.30 -6.99 5.65
C PHE A 91 -13.93 -6.58 4.31
N VAL A 92 -14.58 -7.51 3.67
CA VAL A 92 -15.49 -7.20 2.55
C VAL A 92 -16.51 -6.16 2.99
N GLY A 93 -16.69 -5.11 2.17
CA GLY A 93 -17.56 -3.97 2.46
C GLY A 93 -16.82 -2.77 3.09
N ASP A 94 -15.61 -2.94 3.62
CA ASP A 94 -14.81 -1.81 4.05
C ASP A 94 -14.28 -1.03 2.84
N THR A 95 -14.26 0.29 2.96
CA THR A 95 -13.62 1.17 1.98
C THR A 95 -12.30 1.66 2.52
N ILE A 96 -11.24 1.49 1.75
CA ILE A 96 -9.89 1.91 2.12
C ILE A 96 -9.47 3.17 1.39
N TYR A 97 -8.65 3.98 2.05
CA TYR A 97 -8.15 5.28 1.61
C TYR A 97 -6.62 5.30 1.76
N PRO A 98 -5.87 4.86 0.72
CA PRO A 98 -4.43 4.90 0.77
C PRO A 98 -3.89 6.33 0.58
N SER A 99 -2.82 6.64 1.29
CA SER A 99 -2.09 7.91 1.16
C SER A 99 -0.60 7.71 1.39
N HIS A 100 0.19 8.63 0.81
CA HIS A 100 1.63 8.66 0.97
C HIS A 100 2.06 10.07 1.36
N ALA A 101 3.09 10.16 2.20
CA ALA A 101 3.76 11.42 2.51
C ALA A 101 5.27 11.26 2.31
N VAL A 102 5.92 12.26 1.71
CA VAL A 102 7.37 12.29 1.62
C VAL A 102 7.93 12.48 3.03
N GLU A 103 8.61 11.47 3.54
CA GLU A 103 9.15 11.47 4.90
C GLU A 103 10.62 11.90 4.94
N LYS A 104 11.39 11.47 3.93
CA LYS A 104 12.83 11.77 3.86
C LYS A 104 13.35 11.65 2.43
N ILE A 105 14.25 12.55 2.06
CA ILE A 105 15.05 12.48 0.83
C ILE A 105 16.52 12.55 1.24
N TRP A 106 17.36 11.61 0.79
CA TRP A 106 18.77 11.59 1.18
C TRP A 106 19.67 11.02 0.09
N LYS A 107 20.96 11.23 0.26
CA LYS A 107 22.02 10.63 -0.57
C LYS A 107 22.85 9.66 0.25
N ASP A 108 23.26 8.58 -0.41
CA ASP A 108 24.24 7.63 0.08
C ASP A 108 25.25 7.38 -1.04
N GLY A 109 26.42 8.00 -0.89
CA GLY A 109 27.42 8.08 -1.94
C GLY A 109 26.85 8.77 -3.19
N LYS A 110 26.84 8.05 -4.32
CA LYS A 110 26.30 8.54 -5.61
C LYS A 110 24.81 8.22 -5.81
N ARG A 111 24.19 7.53 -4.87
CA ARG A 111 22.79 7.11 -4.95
C ARG A 111 21.92 8.09 -4.20
N GLU A 112 20.75 8.36 -4.74
CA GLU A 112 19.72 9.18 -4.10
C GLU A 112 18.52 8.31 -3.77
N PHE A 113 17.89 8.57 -2.64
CA PHE A 113 16.75 7.81 -2.13
C PHE A 113 15.65 8.74 -1.65
N ILE A 114 14.43 8.24 -1.74
CA ILE A 114 13.24 8.87 -1.16
C ILE A 114 12.46 7.84 -0.36
N ARG A 115 12.05 8.21 0.84
CA ARG A 115 11.19 7.42 1.71
C ARG A 115 9.82 8.08 1.78
N PHE A 116 8.81 7.29 1.48
CA PHE A 116 7.42 7.67 1.67
C PHE A 116 6.87 6.95 2.90
N LYS A 117 6.19 7.66 3.79
CA LYS A 117 5.29 7.07 4.75
C LYS A 117 4.04 6.61 3.99
N ALA A 118 3.65 5.36 4.15
CA ALA A 118 2.42 4.80 3.58
C ALA A 118 1.38 4.60 4.68
N THR A 119 0.17 5.09 4.46
CA THR A 119 -0.93 4.97 5.42
C THR A 119 -2.20 4.56 4.69
N ILE A 120 -2.89 3.56 5.21
CA ILE A 120 -4.23 3.18 4.73
C ILE A 120 -5.22 3.34 5.87
N ARG A 121 -6.28 4.11 5.62
CA ARG A 121 -7.40 4.28 6.55
C ARG A 121 -8.64 3.56 6.01
N ASN A 122 -9.56 3.19 6.90
CA ASN A 122 -10.88 2.73 6.51
C ASN A 122 -11.89 3.90 6.48
N GLN A 123 -13.16 3.60 6.17
CA GLN A 123 -14.25 4.58 6.11
C GLN A 123 -14.57 5.24 7.45
N ARG A 124 -14.13 4.68 8.56
CA ARG A 124 -14.28 5.25 9.90
C ARG A 124 -13.14 6.17 10.29
N GLY A 125 -12.13 6.33 9.40
CA GLY A 125 -10.93 7.09 9.68
C GLY A 125 -9.86 6.35 10.48
N ASP A 126 -10.08 5.07 10.82
CA ASP A 126 -9.09 4.26 11.52
C ASP A 126 -7.92 3.93 10.60
N ILE A 127 -6.70 3.99 11.12
CA ILE A 127 -5.53 3.49 10.41
C ILE A 127 -5.56 1.96 10.48
N VAL A 128 -5.70 1.31 9.32
CA VAL A 128 -5.69 -0.16 9.21
C VAL A 128 -4.30 -0.69 8.88
N MET A 129 -3.49 0.11 8.18
CA MET A 129 -2.10 -0.19 7.87
C MET A 129 -1.26 1.08 7.90
N GLU A 130 -0.07 1.00 8.44
CA GLU A 130 0.95 2.03 8.32
C GLU A 130 2.31 1.40 7.98
N GLY A 131 3.13 2.13 7.25
CA GLY A 131 4.44 1.63 6.85
C GLY A 131 5.21 2.63 6.03
N PHE A 132 6.15 2.12 5.25
CA PHE A 132 7.01 2.94 4.41
C PHE A 132 7.36 2.25 3.11
N HIS A 133 7.64 3.05 2.11
CA HIS A 133 8.24 2.66 0.84
C HIS A 133 9.50 3.46 0.59
N ILE A 134 10.59 2.79 0.23
CA ILE A 134 11.84 3.44 -0.17
C ILE A 134 12.07 3.19 -1.65
N TYR A 135 12.35 4.26 -2.37
CA TYR A 135 12.72 4.24 -3.77
C TYR A 135 14.12 4.81 -3.94
N MET A 136 14.91 4.19 -4.80
CA MET A 136 16.13 4.79 -5.34
C MET A 136 15.78 5.65 -6.55
N ILE A 137 16.37 6.83 -6.65
CA ILE A 137 16.16 7.75 -7.77
C ILE A 137 17.18 7.43 -8.86
N ASP A 138 16.73 6.95 -10.02
CA ASP A 138 17.57 6.74 -11.20
C ASP A 138 17.39 7.90 -12.18
N ARG A 139 18.41 8.76 -12.26
CA ARG A 139 18.40 9.94 -13.12
C ARG A 139 18.78 9.64 -14.57
N ARG A 140 19.09 8.38 -14.89
CA ARG A 140 19.43 7.95 -16.27
C ARG A 140 18.21 7.75 -17.14
N THR A 141 17.03 7.65 -16.56
CA THR A 141 15.78 7.57 -17.31
C THR A 141 15.41 8.96 -17.82
N GLY A 142 15.78 9.24 -19.05
CA GLY A 142 15.41 10.49 -19.73
C GLY A 142 13.98 10.42 -20.25
N TYR A 143 13.01 10.84 -19.44
CA TYR A 143 11.64 11.17 -19.84
C TYR A 143 11.30 12.58 -19.35
#